data_6a8864d78e0e4b6adecfda581ea75ccb
#
_entry.id   6a8864d78e0e4b6adecfda581ea75ccb
#
_cell.length_a   1.000
_cell.length_b   1.000
_cell.length_c   1.000
_cell.angle_alpha   90.00
_cell.angle_beta   90.00
_cell.angle_gamma   90.00
#
_symmetry.space_group_name_H-M   'P 1'
#
loop_
_entity.id
_entity.type
_entity.pdbx_description
1 polymer ?
#
loop_
_entity_poly.entity_id
_entity_poly.type
_entity_poly.pdbx_seq_one_letter_code
_entity_poly.pdbx_strand_id
1 'polypeptide(L)'
;YFKRLSDEGAITQLHISGGRIPTSLAMKYYWQNNLVSDENLSIDDDEVLSFLLSRFDIYCMIFGANNPQFTKLHKIDDKFLLLELENESFSITYSPKVEKFLSSLLGSSLDELELVSIQVGLSQLRAKIKEFKRSLIYFQENEKVAFKMFGDERIKIALDPIFARSFKSQIAFGPLFDDGFMGFMQSVRFLGKPATMICAGSVYNDYEKFLNTIKEAS
;
A
#
# COMPACT_ATOMS: atom_id res chain seq x y z
N TYR A 1 14.87 3.19 37.60
CA TYR A 1 14.70 3.43 36.16
C TYR A 1 13.53 2.58 35.60
N PHE A 2 13.55 1.26 35.71
CA PHE A 2 12.51 0.37 35.14
C PHE A 2 11.11 0.62 35.76
N LYS A 3 11.01 0.93 37.04
CA LYS A 3 9.72 1.26 37.68
C LYS A 3 9.08 2.47 36.99
N ARG A 4 9.86 3.53 36.76
CA ARG A 4 9.37 4.73 36.05
C ARG A 4 8.86 4.42 34.63
N LEU A 5 9.62 3.63 33.83
CA LEU A 5 9.19 3.21 32.51
C LEU A 5 7.92 2.37 32.54
N SER A 6 7.72 1.55 33.58
CA SER A 6 6.49 0.78 33.75
C SER A 6 5.31 1.68 34.14
N ASP A 7 5.53 2.64 35.02
CA ASP A 7 4.52 3.61 35.48
C ASP A 7 4.11 4.54 34.33
N GLU A 8 5.02 4.86 33.42
CA GLU A 8 4.78 5.62 32.17
C GLU A 8 4.18 4.76 31.03
N GLY A 9 3.97 3.46 31.25
CA GLY A 9 3.39 2.55 30.27
C GLY A 9 4.32 2.21 29.07
N ALA A 10 5.62 2.48 29.21
CA ALA A 10 6.59 2.21 28.14
C ALA A 10 7.01 0.73 28.07
N ILE A 11 7.00 0.04 29.20
CA ILE A 11 7.34 -1.38 29.31
C ILE A 11 6.28 -2.13 30.11
N THR A 12 6.10 -3.40 29.79
CA THR A 12 5.20 -4.31 30.50
C THR A 12 5.92 -5.62 30.83
N GLN A 13 5.40 -6.36 31.81
CA GLN A 13 5.91 -7.68 32.21
C GLN A 13 4.85 -8.72 31.81
N LEU A 14 5.22 -9.66 30.95
CA LEU A 14 4.30 -10.70 30.50
C LEU A 14 4.02 -11.75 31.57
N HIS A 15 5.03 -12.09 32.41
CA HIS A 15 4.92 -13.02 33.50
C HIS A 15 5.79 -12.58 34.68
N ILE A 16 5.44 -13.01 35.88
CA ILE A 16 6.17 -12.68 37.12
C ILE A 16 7.66 -13.04 37.05
N SER A 17 8.00 -14.14 36.38
CA SER A 17 9.36 -14.60 36.13
C SER A 17 9.95 -14.18 34.79
N GLY A 18 9.18 -13.49 33.94
CA GLY A 18 9.60 -13.04 32.62
C GLY A 18 10.30 -11.70 32.64
N GLY A 19 11.07 -11.42 31.59
CA GLY A 19 11.64 -10.12 31.32
C GLY A 19 10.56 -9.06 31.05
N ARG A 20 10.98 -7.81 31.01
CA ARG A 20 10.15 -6.69 30.59
C ARG A 20 10.31 -6.47 29.09
N ILE A 21 9.19 -6.23 28.42
CA ILE A 21 9.16 -5.91 27.00
C ILE A 21 8.55 -4.51 26.79
N PRO A 22 8.92 -3.81 25.72
CA PRO A 22 8.23 -2.58 25.34
C PRO A 22 6.74 -2.83 25.11
N THR A 23 5.91 -1.87 25.45
CA THR A 23 4.49 -1.91 25.07
C THR A 23 4.31 -1.61 23.57
N SER A 24 3.17 -1.96 22.99
CA SER A 24 2.85 -1.59 21.60
C SER A 24 2.90 -0.06 21.40
N LEU A 25 2.50 0.71 22.42
CA LEU A 25 2.58 2.17 22.40
C LEU A 25 4.02 2.66 22.33
N ALA A 26 4.92 2.08 23.13
CA ALA A 26 6.35 2.42 23.10
C ALA A 26 6.98 2.07 21.76
N MET A 27 6.61 0.91 21.15
CA MET A 27 7.10 0.51 19.82
C MET A 27 6.57 1.42 18.71
N LYS A 28 5.31 1.88 18.79
CA LYS A 28 4.77 2.88 17.86
C LYS A 28 5.59 4.17 17.90
N TYR A 29 5.85 4.68 19.11
CA TYR A 29 6.68 5.88 19.28
C TYR A 29 8.11 5.66 18.75
N TYR A 30 8.70 4.50 19.01
CA TYR A 30 10.02 4.14 18.51
C TYR A 30 10.07 4.20 16.98
N TRP A 31 9.14 3.52 16.27
CA TRP A 31 9.14 3.48 14.83
C TRP A 31 8.84 4.83 14.18
N GLN A 32 7.99 5.65 14.78
CA GLN A 32 7.74 7.02 14.31
C GLN A 32 9.00 7.90 14.28
N ASN A 33 9.95 7.63 15.17
CA ASN A 33 11.16 8.45 15.28
C ASN A 33 12.41 7.81 14.64
N ASN A 34 12.39 6.51 14.38
CA ASN A 34 13.60 5.79 13.95
C ASN A 34 13.48 5.10 12.59
N LEU A 35 12.27 4.86 12.09
CA LEU A 35 12.13 4.28 10.75
C LEU A 35 12.38 5.36 9.70
N VAL A 36 13.53 5.28 9.05
CA VAL A 36 13.93 6.23 8.00
C VAL A 36 13.65 5.63 6.64
N SER A 37 12.99 6.40 5.78
CA SER A 37 12.80 6.05 4.37
C SER A 37 14.13 6.14 3.62
N ASP A 38 14.44 5.13 2.84
CA ASP A 38 15.55 5.18 1.87
C ASP A 38 14.97 5.31 0.45
N GLU A 39 15.01 6.51 -0.11
CA GLU A 39 14.48 6.78 -1.46
C GLU A 39 15.26 6.05 -2.57
N ASN A 40 16.43 5.47 -2.26
CA ASN A 40 17.28 4.75 -3.20
C ASN A 40 17.20 3.23 -3.04
N LEU A 41 16.23 2.71 -2.25
CA LEU A 41 16.12 1.27 -2.05
C LEU A 41 15.79 0.59 -3.39
N SER A 42 16.69 -0.28 -3.88
CA SER A 42 16.47 -1.16 -5.01
C SER A 42 16.11 -2.57 -4.53
N ILE A 43 15.34 -3.28 -5.30
CA ILE A 43 14.97 -4.68 -5.08
C ILE A 43 15.12 -5.36 -6.45
N ASP A 44 16.22 -6.05 -6.63
CA ASP A 44 16.62 -6.61 -7.92
C ASP A 44 16.31 -8.11 -8.03
N ASP A 45 15.91 -8.75 -6.90
CA ASP A 45 15.59 -10.16 -6.78
C ASP A 45 14.33 -10.35 -5.90
N ASP A 46 13.26 -10.85 -6.50
CA ASP A 46 11.98 -11.09 -5.83
C ASP A 46 11.99 -12.38 -4.98
N GLU A 47 12.82 -13.38 -5.31
CA GLU A 47 12.96 -14.59 -4.48
C GLU A 47 13.66 -14.26 -3.15
N VAL A 48 14.70 -13.42 -3.20
CA VAL A 48 15.36 -12.91 -1.99
C VAL A 48 14.38 -12.11 -1.13
N LEU A 49 13.59 -11.23 -1.76
CA LEU A 49 12.55 -10.48 -1.04
C LEU A 49 11.55 -11.42 -0.37
N SER A 50 11.03 -12.42 -1.08
CA SER A 50 10.11 -13.42 -0.55
C SER A 50 10.66 -14.14 0.66
N PHE A 51 11.92 -14.59 0.59
CA PHE A 51 12.61 -15.22 1.72
C PHE A 51 12.67 -14.27 2.93
N LEU A 52 13.03 -13.00 2.72
CA LEU A 52 13.12 -12.02 3.81
C LEU A 52 11.75 -11.74 4.43
N LEU A 53 10.71 -11.58 3.63
CA LEU A 53 9.34 -11.37 4.10
C LEU A 53 8.86 -12.52 4.99
N SER A 54 9.15 -13.74 4.57
CA SER A 54 8.83 -14.92 5.37
C SER A 54 9.63 -14.97 6.68
N ARG A 55 10.94 -14.64 6.63
CA ARG A 55 11.83 -14.63 7.79
C ARG A 55 11.46 -13.60 8.84
N PHE A 56 11.04 -12.41 8.42
CA PHE A 56 10.67 -11.30 9.30
C PHE A 56 9.18 -11.25 9.66
N ASP A 57 8.35 -12.16 9.13
CA ASP A 57 6.88 -12.20 9.30
C ASP A 57 6.24 -10.87 8.89
N ILE A 58 6.60 -10.37 7.69
CA ILE A 58 6.14 -9.10 7.12
C ILE A 58 5.30 -9.39 5.87
N TYR A 59 4.12 -8.78 5.77
CA TYR A 59 3.35 -8.68 4.53
C TYR A 59 3.93 -7.59 3.65
N CYS A 60 4.00 -7.82 2.34
CA CYS A 60 4.47 -6.83 1.37
C CYS A 60 3.58 -6.77 0.14
N MET A 61 3.35 -5.56 -0.35
CA MET A 61 2.78 -5.27 -1.67
C MET A 61 3.65 -4.23 -2.36
N ILE A 62 4.04 -4.49 -3.60
CA ILE A 62 4.77 -3.55 -4.46
C ILE A 62 3.94 -3.29 -5.70
N PHE A 63 3.69 -2.04 -5.99
CA PHE A 63 2.88 -1.63 -7.15
C PHE A 63 3.50 -0.43 -7.85
N GLY A 64 3.15 -0.27 -9.14
CA GLY A 64 3.64 0.83 -9.96
C GLY A 64 3.27 2.18 -9.36
N ALA A 65 4.26 3.06 -9.28
CA ALA A 65 4.09 4.42 -8.74
C ALA A 65 3.34 5.36 -9.71
N ASN A 66 2.93 4.86 -10.88
CA ASN A 66 2.35 5.70 -11.92
C ASN A 66 0.89 6.03 -11.61
N ASN A 67 0.57 7.32 -11.68
CA ASN A 67 -0.79 7.84 -11.70
C ASN A 67 -1.02 8.50 -13.08
N PRO A 68 -1.23 7.68 -14.16
CA PRO A 68 -1.24 8.18 -15.51
C PRO A 68 -2.38 9.14 -15.75
N GLN A 69 -2.14 10.12 -16.62
CA GLN A 69 -3.14 11.11 -17.01
C GLN A 69 -4.04 10.58 -18.13
N PHE A 70 -5.30 10.93 -18.07
CA PHE A 70 -6.30 10.69 -19.11
C PHE A 70 -6.07 11.65 -20.27
N THR A 71 -5.49 11.14 -21.37
CA THR A 71 -4.98 11.98 -22.46
C THR A 71 -5.97 12.15 -23.61
N LYS A 72 -6.73 11.08 -23.92
CA LYS A 72 -7.67 11.10 -25.04
C LYS A 72 -8.90 10.26 -24.79
N LEU A 73 -10.00 10.66 -25.43
CA LEU A 73 -11.26 9.92 -25.44
C LEU A 73 -11.66 9.66 -26.90
N HIS A 74 -11.85 8.40 -27.25
CA HIS A 74 -12.30 8.00 -28.58
C HIS A 74 -13.65 7.30 -28.50
N LYS A 75 -14.54 7.65 -29.40
CA LYS A 75 -15.79 6.94 -29.61
C LYS A 75 -15.63 5.89 -30.69
N ILE A 76 -16.03 4.65 -30.39
CA ILE A 76 -15.93 3.50 -31.31
C ILE A 76 -17.33 2.97 -31.58
N ASP A 77 -17.74 3.04 -32.85
CA ASP A 77 -18.99 2.47 -33.42
C ASP A 77 -20.26 2.80 -32.62
N ASP A 78 -20.33 3.95 -32.00
CA ASP A 78 -21.45 4.32 -31.10
C ASP A 78 -21.75 3.27 -29.99
N LYS A 79 -20.79 2.37 -29.71
CA LYS A 79 -20.93 1.29 -28.72
C LYS A 79 -20.02 1.45 -27.55
N PHE A 80 -18.80 1.97 -27.76
CA PHE A 80 -17.77 2.06 -26.73
C PHE A 80 -17.12 3.44 -26.69
N LEU A 81 -16.65 3.81 -25.51
CA LEU A 81 -15.70 4.89 -25.29
C LEU A 81 -14.37 4.27 -24.90
N LEU A 82 -13.32 4.54 -25.67
CA LEU A 82 -11.95 4.18 -25.33
C LEU A 82 -11.30 5.37 -24.63
N LEU A 83 -10.87 5.14 -23.40
CA LEU A 83 -10.09 6.10 -22.62
C LEU A 83 -8.61 5.75 -22.78
N GLU A 84 -7.84 6.66 -23.36
CA GLU A 84 -6.38 6.55 -23.43
C GLU A 84 -5.76 7.24 -22.21
N LEU A 85 -4.95 6.51 -21.50
CA LEU A 85 -4.00 7.01 -20.50
C LEU A 85 -2.62 7.10 -21.16
N GLU A 86 -1.62 7.66 -20.47
CA GLU A 86 -0.29 7.88 -21.07
C GLU A 86 0.31 6.65 -21.77
N ASN A 87 0.20 5.46 -21.19
CA ASN A 87 0.80 4.23 -21.71
C ASN A 87 -0.19 3.07 -21.83
N GLU A 88 -1.46 3.29 -21.50
CA GLU A 88 -2.47 2.25 -21.39
C GLU A 88 -3.83 2.76 -21.87
N SER A 89 -4.75 1.84 -22.15
CA SER A 89 -6.12 2.21 -22.50
C SER A 89 -7.12 1.17 -22.00
N PHE A 90 -8.34 1.61 -21.75
CA PHE A 90 -9.46 0.74 -21.47
C PHE A 90 -10.77 1.28 -22.05
N SER A 91 -11.73 0.42 -22.26
CA SER A 91 -13.02 0.79 -22.84
C SER A 91 -14.17 0.62 -21.85
N ILE A 92 -15.16 1.51 -22.01
CA ILE A 92 -16.44 1.42 -21.32
C ILE A 92 -17.57 1.53 -22.35
N THR A 93 -18.81 1.20 -21.97
CA THR A 93 -19.97 1.31 -22.84
C THR A 93 -20.26 2.78 -23.14
N TYR A 94 -20.55 3.06 -24.41
CA TYR A 94 -20.91 4.40 -24.87
C TYR A 94 -22.23 4.89 -24.29
N SER A 95 -22.26 6.15 -23.92
CA SER A 95 -23.45 6.94 -23.68
C SER A 95 -23.15 8.41 -23.96
N PRO A 96 -24.05 9.17 -24.64
CA PRO A 96 -23.80 10.59 -24.94
C PRO A 96 -23.54 11.43 -23.70
N LYS A 97 -24.20 11.10 -22.58
CA LYS A 97 -23.98 11.79 -21.28
C LYS A 97 -22.60 11.50 -20.71
N VAL A 98 -22.17 10.23 -20.79
CA VAL A 98 -20.87 9.80 -20.30
C VAL A 98 -19.75 10.37 -21.16
N GLU A 99 -19.89 10.38 -22.49
CA GLU A 99 -18.93 10.99 -23.41
C GLU A 99 -18.70 12.47 -23.08
N LYS A 100 -19.79 13.26 -23.01
CA LYS A 100 -19.70 14.68 -22.68
C LYS A 100 -19.04 14.93 -21.31
N PHE A 101 -19.39 14.09 -20.34
CA PHE A 101 -18.83 14.18 -19.01
C PHE A 101 -17.34 13.85 -19.00
N LEU A 102 -16.93 12.73 -19.60
CA LEU A 102 -15.53 12.32 -19.66
C LEU A 102 -14.67 13.27 -20.49
N SER A 103 -15.22 13.89 -21.54
CA SER A 103 -14.52 14.92 -22.30
C SER A 103 -14.11 16.12 -21.45
N SER A 104 -14.88 16.44 -20.40
CA SER A 104 -14.53 17.53 -19.47
C SER A 104 -13.45 17.14 -18.45
N LEU A 105 -13.07 15.88 -18.39
CA LEU A 105 -12.06 15.32 -17.47
C LEU A 105 -10.73 15.01 -18.18
N LEU A 106 -10.57 15.37 -19.44
CA LEU A 106 -9.27 15.24 -20.12
C LEU A 106 -8.18 15.99 -19.35
N GLY A 107 -7.03 15.35 -19.17
CA GLY A 107 -5.93 15.85 -18.36
C GLY A 107 -6.00 15.47 -16.88
N SER A 108 -7.11 14.91 -16.41
CA SER A 108 -7.19 14.39 -15.02
C SER A 108 -6.34 13.14 -14.86
N SER A 109 -5.81 12.97 -13.66
CA SER A 109 -5.12 11.74 -13.27
C SER A 109 -6.10 10.57 -13.07
N LEU A 110 -5.58 9.35 -13.11
CA LEU A 110 -6.38 8.14 -12.87
C LEU A 110 -7.06 8.16 -11.50
N ASP A 111 -6.41 8.75 -10.50
CA ASP A 111 -6.95 8.89 -9.14
C ASP A 111 -8.13 9.87 -9.08
N GLU A 112 -8.03 10.99 -9.80
CA GLU A 112 -9.13 11.96 -9.91
C GLU A 112 -10.31 11.34 -10.66
N LEU A 113 -10.06 10.61 -11.76
CA LEU A 113 -11.10 9.88 -12.49
C LEU A 113 -11.82 8.88 -11.58
N GLU A 114 -11.10 8.16 -10.72
CA GLU A 114 -11.72 7.24 -9.77
C GLU A 114 -12.60 7.96 -8.75
N LEU A 115 -12.11 9.03 -8.14
CA LEU A 115 -12.87 9.83 -7.18
C LEU A 115 -14.16 10.36 -7.79
N VAL A 116 -14.06 10.93 -8.98
CA VAL A 116 -15.22 11.46 -9.71
C VAL A 116 -16.17 10.34 -10.09
N SER A 117 -15.67 9.17 -10.53
CA SER A 117 -16.52 8.02 -10.87
C SER A 117 -17.37 7.53 -9.69
N ILE A 118 -16.83 7.63 -8.47
CA ILE A 118 -17.54 7.34 -7.22
C ILE A 118 -18.63 8.36 -6.97
N GLN A 119 -18.31 9.67 -7.08
CA GLN A 119 -19.23 10.76 -6.80
C GLN A 119 -20.44 10.77 -7.74
N VAL A 120 -20.24 10.47 -9.02
CA VAL A 120 -21.32 10.48 -10.03
C VAL A 120 -21.95 9.11 -10.29
N GLY A 121 -21.50 8.06 -9.59
CA GLY A 121 -22.07 6.72 -9.70
C GLY A 121 -21.73 5.97 -11.00
N LEU A 122 -20.62 6.28 -11.67
CA LEU A 122 -20.15 5.60 -12.87
C LEU A 122 -19.48 4.26 -12.52
N SER A 123 -20.31 3.26 -12.17
CA SER A 123 -19.85 1.95 -11.68
C SER A 123 -18.94 1.21 -12.68
N GLN A 124 -19.22 1.29 -13.98
CA GLN A 124 -18.42 0.64 -15.01
C GLN A 124 -17.03 1.28 -15.13
N LEU A 125 -16.93 2.61 -15.12
CA LEU A 125 -15.66 3.32 -15.12
C LEU A 125 -14.83 2.95 -13.87
N ARG A 126 -15.47 2.98 -12.71
CA ARG A 126 -14.84 2.59 -11.45
C ARG A 126 -14.30 1.15 -11.48
N ALA A 127 -15.09 0.20 -12.04
CA ALA A 127 -14.66 -1.19 -12.14
C ALA A 127 -13.42 -1.33 -13.05
N LYS A 128 -13.39 -0.62 -14.19
CA LYS A 128 -12.25 -0.63 -15.11
C LYS A 128 -11.01 0.02 -14.51
N ILE A 129 -11.16 1.13 -13.79
CA ILE A 129 -10.04 1.76 -13.07
C ILE A 129 -9.47 0.82 -12.00
N LYS A 130 -10.35 0.12 -11.26
CA LYS A 130 -9.91 -0.88 -10.29
C LYS A 130 -9.15 -2.05 -10.93
N GLU A 131 -9.65 -2.57 -12.04
CA GLU A 131 -9.00 -3.63 -12.82
C GLU A 131 -7.61 -3.18 -13.27
N PHE A 132 -7.51 -1.98 -13.81
CA PHE A 132 -6.25 -1.38 -14.22
C PHE A 132 -5.27 -1.23 -13.04
N LYS A 133 -5.71 -0.69 -11.91
CA LYS A 133 -4.85 -0.54 -10.74
C LYS A 133 -4.33 -1.88 -10.20
N ARG A 134 -5.12 -2.93 -10.29
CA ARG A 134 -4.69 -4.28 -9.92
C ARG A 134 -3.62 -4.83 -10.86
N SER A 135 -3.65 -4.47 -12.13
CA SER A 135 -2.59 -4.85 -13.08
C SER A 135 -1.24 -4.18 -12.80
N LEU A 136 -1.24 -3.12 -11.97
CA LEU A 136 -0.04 -2.44 -11.52
C LEU A 136 0.60 -3.07 -10.27
N ILE A 137 0.01 -4.10 -9.69
CA ILE A 137 0.67 -4.86 -8.61
C ILE A 137 1.76 -5.71 -9.26
N TYR A 138 3.01 -5.40 -8.93
CA TYR A 138 4.18 -6.11 -9.43
C TYR A 138 4.54 -7.31 -8.57
N PHE A 139 4.28 -7.17 -7.26
CA PHE A 139 4.61 -8.19 -6.27
C PHE A 139 3.68 -8.10 -5.08
N GLN A 140 3.26 -9.24 -4.55
CA GLN A 140 2.46 -9.32 -3.33
C GLN A 140 2.72 -10.65 -2.66
N GLU A 141 3.09 -10.62 -1.38
CA GLU A 141 3.39 -11.85 -0.66
C GLU A 141 3.13 -11.76 0.83
N ASN A 142 3.02 -12.95 1.45
CA ASN A 142 2.84 -13.18 2.86
C ASN A 142 1.47 -12.70 3.40
N GLU A 143 0.42 -12.93 2.61
CA GLU A 143 -0.97 -12.55 2.93
C GLU A 143 -1.46 -13.15 4.27
N LYS A 144 -0.88 -14.27 4.70
CA LYS A 144 -1.15 -14.85 6.04
C LYS A 144 -0.87 -13.86 7.18
N VAL A 145 0.11 -12.96 7.00
CA VAL A 145 0.38 -11.87 7.97
C VAL A 145 -0.72 -10.83 7.91
N ALA A 146 -1.17 -10.47 6.71
CA ALA A 146 -2.32 -9.57 6.56
C ALA A 146 -3.58 -10.13 7.24
N PHE A 147 -3.81 -11.45 7.16
CA PHE A 147 -4.89 -12.11 7.90
C PHE A 147 -4.76 -11.96 9.42
N LYS A 148 -3.56 -12.07 9.97
CA LYS A 148 -3.32 -11.87 11.40
C LYS A 148 -3.62 -10.43 11.84
N MET A 149 -3.30 -9.44 10.97
CA MET A 149 -3.46 -8.02 11.28
C MET A 149 -4.92 -7.55 11.28
N PHE A 150 -5.75 -8.10 10.42
CA PHE A 150 -7.10 -7.61 10.22
C PHE A 150 -8.19 -8.59 10.69
N GLY A 151 -7.94 -9.88 10.67
CA GLY A 151 -8.80 -10.94 11.21
C GLY A 151 -10.22 -11.04 10.65
N ASP A 152 -10.61 -10.21 9.66
CA ASP A 152 -11.96 -10.07 9.17
C ASP A 152 -12.02 -9.57 7.70
N GLU A 153 -13.16 -9.01 7.29
CA GLU A 153 -13.35 -8.48 5.93
C GLU A 153 -12.40 -7.33 5.56
N ARG A 154 -11.75 -6.67 6.52
CA ARG A 154 -10.79 -5.59 6.27
C ARG A 154 -9.54 -6.07 5.54
N ILE A 155 -9.24 -7.36 5.59
CA ILE A 155 -8.15 -7.94 4.80
C ILE A 155 -8.29 -7.64 3.31
N LYS A 156 -9.52 -7.58 2.79
CA LYS A 156 -9.78 -7.24 1.38
C LYS A 156 -9.25 -5.84 1.02
N ILE A 157 -9.21 -4.93 2.01
CA ILE A 157 -8.66 -3.58 1.85
C ILE A 157 -7.13 -3.66 1.74
N ALA A 158 -6.50 -4.47 2.59
CA ALA A 158 -5.04 -4.64 2.57
C ALA A 158 -4.52 -5.28 1.28
N LEU A 159 -5.33 -6.11 0.62
CA LEU A 159 -5.00 -6.77 -0.64
C LEU A 159 -5.34 -5.93 -1.89
N ASP A 160 -5.91 -4.74 -1.72
CA ASP A 160 -6.27 -3.84 -2.81
C ASP A 160 -5.23 -2.69 -2.92
N PRO A 161 -4.75 -2.31 -4.12
CA PRO A 161 -3.83 -1.17 -4.30
C PRO A 161 -4.34 0.14 -3.71
N ILE A 162 -5.66 0.27 -3.52
CA ILE A 162 -6.29 1.40 -2.82
C ILE A 162 -5.79 1.52 -1.37
N PHE A 163 -5.28 0.43 -0.80
CA PHE A 163 -4.68 0.42 0.53
C PHE A 163 -3.61 1.49 0.72
N ALA A 164 -2.82 1.77 -0.32
CA ALA A 164 -1.82 2.85 -0.32
C ALA A 164 -2.42 4.21 0.08
N ARG A 165 -3.65 4.50 -0.34
CA ARG A 165 -4.34 5.77 -0.03
C ARG A 165 -4.77 5.89 1.42
N SER A 166 -4.81 4.78 2.13
CA SER A 166 -5.14 4.76 3.55
C SER A 166 -3.96 5.24 4.41
N PHE A 167 -2.76 5.29 3.83
CA PHE A 167 -1.57 5.84 4.49
C PHE A 167 -1.60 7.36 4.40
N LYS A 168 -1.84 8.02 5.53
CA LYS A 168 -1.78 9.49 5.64
C LYS A 168 -0.36 10.02 5.83
N SER A 169 0.56 9.14 6.17
CA SER A 169 1.98 9.38 6.38
C SER A 169 2.76 8.13 5.98
N GLN A 170 4.08 8.22 5.94
CA GLN A 170 4.94 7.09 5.62
C GLN A 170 4.70 5.87 6.53
N ILE A 171 4.38 6.09 7.78
CA ILE A 171 4.09 5.04 8.77
C ILE A 171 2.63 5.16 9.19
N ALA A 172 1.92 4.04 9.23
CA ALA A 172 0.54 3.95 9.66
C ALA A 172 0.38 2.97 10.83
N PHE A 173 -0.51 3.34 11.74
CA PHE A 173 -0.96 2.54 12.89
C PHE A 173 -2.48 2.49 12.92
N GLY A 174 -3.10 2.25 14.09
CA GLY A 174 -4.55 2.38 14.21
C GLY A 174 -5.06 3.80 13.85
N PRO A 175 -6.25 3.91 13.26
CA PRO A 175 -7.27 2.87 13.11
C PRO A 175 -7.11 1.96 11.88
N LEU A 176 -6.07 2.16 11.05
CA LEU A 176 -5.84 1.34 9.84
C LEU A 176 -5.46 -0.10 10.20
N PHE A 177 -4.68 -0.29 11.24
CA PHE A 177 -4.26 -1.59 11.76
C PHE A 177 -4.79 -1.83 13.16
N ASP A 178 -5.01 -3.09 13.53
CA ASP A 178 -5.31 -3.47 14.90
C ASP A 178 -4.13 -3.18 15.83
N ASP A 179 -4.38 -3.13 17.15
CA ASP A 179 -3.30 -2.87 18.09
C ASP A 179 -2.20 -3.93 18.02
N GLY A 180 -0.95 -3.50 18.17
CA GLY A 180 0.22 -4.35 17.99
C GLY A 180 0.71 -4.52 16.55
N PHE A 181 0.05 -3.87 15.57
CA PHE A 181 0.44 -3.90 14.16
C PHE A 181 0.71 -2.50 13.61
N MET A 182 1.52 -2.45 12.57
CA MET A 182 1.87 -1.25 11.83
C MET A 182 2.13 -1.57 10.35
N GLY A 183 2.14 -0.54 9.55
CA GLY A 183 2.64 -0.60 8.19
C GLY A 183 3.46 0.63 7.86
N PHE A 184 4.32 0.50 6.87
CA PHE A 184 5.03 1.63 6.29
C PHE A 184 4.99 1.56 4.77
N MET A 185 5.12 2.72 4.16
CA MET A 185 5.12 2.90 2.71
C MET A 185 6.35 3.69 2.30
N GLN A 186 7.03 3.25 1.25
CA GLN A 186 8.15 3.99 0.68
C GLN A 186 8.29 3.77 -0.83
N SER A 187 8.94 4.71 -1.50
CA SER A 187 9.36 4.56 -2.90
C SER A 187 10.51 3.58 -2.98
N VAL A 188 10.48 2.72 -4.01
CA VAL A 188 11.53 1.74 -4.29
C VAL A 188 11.76 1.63 -5.79
N ARG A 189 12.87 1.05 -6.18
CA ARG A 189 13.08 0.54 -7.53
C ARG A 189 12.94 -0.98 -7.49
N PHE A 190 11.90 -1.51 -8.12
CA PHE A 190 11.62 -2.95 -8.15
C PHE A 190 11.90 -3.51 -9.55
N LEU A 191 12.86 -4.42 -9.67
CA LEU A 191 13.32 -4.99 -10.94
C LEU A 191 13.58 -3.90 -12.01
N GLY A 192 14.27 -2.83 -11.58
CA GLY A 192 14.60 -1.68 -12.41
C GLY A 192 13.47 -0.67 -12.65
N LYS A 193 12.23 -0.91 -12.17
CA LYS A 193 11.07 -0.04 -12.37
C LYS A 193 10.77 0.79 -11.12
N PRO A 194 10.39 2.08 -11.25
CA PRO A 194 9.93 2.86 -10.11
C PRO A 194 8.61 2.27 -9.57
N ALA A 195 8.54 2.09 -8.28
CA ALA A 195 7.41 1.47 -7.60
C ALA A 195 7.22 2.05 -6.20
N THR A 196 6.08 1.74 -5.62
CA THR A 196 5.78 1.97 -4.21
C THR A 196 5.68 0.64 -3.50
N MET A 197 6.41 0.48 -2.42
CA MET A 197 6.38 -0.68 -1.54
C MET A 197 5.59 -0.34 -0.28
N ILE A 198 4.64 -1.19 0.08
CA ILE A 198 3.98 -1.20 1.37
C ILE A 198 4.39 -2.47 2.10
N CYS A 199 4.89 -2.31 3.31
CA CYS A 199 5.14 -3.41 4.22
C CYS A 199 4.29 -3.26 5.47
N ALA A 200 3.79 -4.37 6.01
CA ALA A 200 3.00 -4.36 7.23
C ALA A 200 3.21 -5.63 8.06
N GLY A 201 3.13 -5.49 9.38
CA GLY A 201 3.35 -6.58 10.31
C GLY A 201 3.28 -6.13 11.75
N SER A 202 3.77 -6.98 12.68
CA SER A 202 3.84 -6.65 14.10
C SER A 202 4.73 -5.43 14.36
N VAL A 203 4.36 -4.57 15.32
CA VAL A 203 5.22 -3.47 15.80
C VAL A 203 6.54 -3.97 16.41
N TYR A 204 6.63 -5.26 16.74
CA TYR A 204 7.82 -5.89 17.33
C TYR A 204 8.77 -6.48 16.27
N ASN A 205 8.41 -6.43 14.97
CA ASN A 205 9.30 -6.87 13.90
C ASN A 205 10.48 -5.89 13.79
N ASP A 206 11.64 -6.40 13.38
CA ASP A 206 12.85 -5.60 13.17
C ASP A 206 12.87 -5.04 11.74
N TYR A 207 12.11 -3.97 11.52
CA TYR A 207 11.99 -3.34 10.20
C TYR A 207 13.31 -2.70 9.73
N GLU A 208 14.13 -2.18 10.65
CA GLU A 208 15.43 -1.61 10.31
C GLU A 208 16.35 -2.69 9.75
N LYS A 209 16.45 -3.83 10.43
CA LYS A 209 17.25 -4.96 9.95
C LYS A 209 16.69 -5.53 8.64
N PHE A 210 15.36 -5.61 8.50
CA PHE A 210 14.72 -6.06 7.25
C PHE A 210 15.15 -5.16 6.08
N LEU A 211 15.02 -3.83 6.19
CA LEU A 211 15.38 -2.89 5.13
C LEU A 211 16.87 -2.89 4.83
N ASN A 212 17.72 -2.96 5.85
CA ASN A 212 19.17 -3.05 5.68
C ASN A 212 19.56 -4.36 4.96
N THR A 213 18.91 -5.49 5.29
CA THR A 213 19.19 -6.76 4.61
C THR A 213 18.77 -6.73 3.14
N ILE A 214 17.65 -6.07 2.78
CA ILE A 214 17.29 -5.85 1.37
C ILE A 214 18.39 -5.04 0.68
N LYS A 215 18.85 -3.96 1.29
CA LYS A 215 19.87 -3.08 0.73
C LYS A 215 21.22 -3.76 0.53
N GLU A 216 21.56 -4.70 1.40
CA GLU A 216 22.80 -5.51 1.27
C GLU A 216 22.71 -6.58 0.17
N ALA A 217 21.48 -6.97 -0.21
CA ALA A 217 21.21 -8.00 -1.21
C ALA A 217 20.95 -7.45 -2.63
N SER A 218 20.93 -6.12 -2.79
CA SER A 218 20.62 -5.39 -4.04
C SER A 218 21.85 -5.01 -4.86
#